data_16736ae445cfd383b3bc229d4271bef2
#
_entry.id   16736ae445cfd383b3bc229d4271bef2
#
_cell.length_a   1.000
_cell.length_b   1.000
_cell.length_c   1.000
_cell.angle_alpha   90.00
_cell.angle_beta   90.00
_cell.angle_gamma   90.00
#
_symmetry.space_group_name_H-M   'P 1'
#
loop_
_entity.id
_entity.type
_entity.pdbx_description
1 polymer ?
#
loop_
_entity_poly.entity_id
_entity_poly.type
_entity_poly.pdbx_seq_one_letter_code
_entity_poly.pdbx_strand_id
1 'polypeptide(L)'
;MTEEKVNNSTQSTLSKRLVQNSLHTGLALAFVGIIPFAFNFLIARTFGKETLGTINVSISFCLMITIFVTNFFGTSGTKFLAEYRGSKKLEHFKIVLKLVFIGPLILTSVISIILIMNWEFFSNNFSLSSNFLFVLISYLYLRSYYIIFRRVLYGVDLVRTYAVNEALSAIIMLVALLFVCLTEKKEFLIHCYLISYTFFFLLSFISFSKKFKSITSKLVSSEKINSMKVIQSFANYGLVSMIGTVASTSTSYISLIIIGIHLSHSDAGIYSSVLTIVSILMFFPKLFTQVFLPEFSKLFGEGNN
;
A
#
# COMPACT_ATOMS: atom_id res chain seq x y z
N MET A 1 18.02 -22.49 -36.25
CA MET A 1 17.13 -21.40 -36.78
C MET A 1 15.77 -21.29 -36.07
N THR A 2 15.25 -22.34 -35.44
CA THR A 2 13.96 -22.36 -34.73
C THR A 2 14.05 -21.85 -33.28
N GLU A 3 15.10 -22.17 -32.52
CA GLU A 3 15.28 -21.73 -31.12
C GLU A 3 15.56 -20.23 -31.00
N GLU A 4 16.33 -19.67 -31.92
CA GLU A 4 16.67 -18.23 -31.90
C GLU A 4 15.44 -17.34 -32.24
N LYS A 5 14.53 -17.79 -33.12
CA LYS A 5 13.27 -17.11 -33.40
C LYS A 5 12.28 -17.19 -32.24
N VAL A 6 12.24 -18.29 -31.50
CA VAL A 6 11.41 -18.47 -30.30
C VAL A 6 11.92 -17.57 -29.16
N ASN A 7 13.24 -17.50 -28.99
CA ASN A 7 13.86 -16.68 -27.96
C ASN A 7 13.64 -15.17 -28.23
N ASN A 8 13.78 -14.74 -29.48
CA ASN A 8 13.52 -13.34 -29.89
C ASN A 8 12.05 -12.94 -29.78
N SER A 9 11.11 -13.85 -30.07
CA SER A 9 9.67 -13.57 -29.91
C SER A 9 9.27 -13.48 -28.41
N THR A 10 9.86 -14.30 -27.58
CA THR A 10 9.63 -14.29 -26.12
C THR A 10 10.22 -13.02 -25.47
N GLN A 11 11.43 -12.60 -25.87
CA GLN A 11 12.04 -11.35 -25.43
C GLN A 11 11.25 -10.13 -25.86
N SER A 12 10.76 -10.09 -27.11
CA SER A 12 9.97 -8.96 -27.60
C SER A 12 8.61 -8.82 -26.89
N THR A 13 7.97 -9.94 -26.54
CA THR A 13 6.71 -9.94 -25.79
C THR A 13 6.92 -9.55 -24.33
N LEU A 14 8.02 -9.99 -23.70
CA LEU A 14 8.41 -9.61 -22.34
C LEU A 14 8.69 -8.10 -22.26
N SER A 15 9.49 -7.58 -23.18
CA SER A 15 9.83 -6.16 -23.27
C SER A 15 8.58 -5.28 -23.44
N LYS A 16 7.68 -5.61 -24.36
CA LYS A 16 6.39 -4.88 -24.55
C LYS A 16 5.54 -4.89 -23.29
N ARG A 17 5.46 -6.03 -22.60
CA ARG A 17 4.70 -6.17 -21.36
C ARG A 17 5.32 -5.36 -20.21
N LEU A 18 6.64 -5.36 -20.07
CA LEU A 18 7.34 -4.55 -19.07
C LEU A 18 7.08 -3.05 -19.32
N VAL A 19 7.22 -2.59 -20.56
CA VAL A 19 6.95 -1.19 -20.93
C VAL A 19 5.49 -0.82 -20.63
N GLN A 20 4.54 -1.66 -21.00
CA GLN A 20 3.12 -1.40 -20.76
C GLN A 20 2.78 -1.39 -19.26
N ASN A 21 3.32 -2.33 -18.48
CA ASN A 21 3.16 -2.36 -17.03
C ASN A 21 3.82 -1.14 -16.38
N SER A 22 5.01 -0.72 -16.85
CA SER A 22 5.69 0.49 -16.38
C SER A 22 4.86 1.74 -16.63
N LEU A 23 4.24 1.88 -17.79
CA LEU A 23 3.36 3.02 -18.11
C LEU A 23 2.13 3.06 -17.19
N HIS A 24 1.42 1.94 -17.02
CA HIS A 24 0.27 1.88 -16.12
C HIS A 24 0.67 2.15 -14.66
N THR A 25 1.82 1.58 -14.23
CA THR A 25 2.36 1.83 -12.90
C THR A 25 2.76 3.30 -12.73
N GLY A 26 3.41 3.88 -13.73
CA GLY A 26 3.81 5.29 -13.73
C GLY A 26 2.60 6.22 -13.57
N LEU A 27 1.54 5.97 -14.35
CA LEU A 27 0.28 6.71 -14.22
C LEU A 27 -0.34 6.56 -12.83
N ALA A 28 -0.44 5.34 -12.33
CA ALA A 28 -0.98 5.10 -10.98
C ALA A 28 -0.16 5.79 -9.90
N LEU A 29 1.18 5.72 -9.97
CA LEU A 29 2.06 6.38 -9.01
C LEU A 29 2.02 7.91 -9.12
N ALA A 30 1.78 8.46 -10.32
CA ALA A 30 1.54 9.89 -10.48
C ALA A 30 0.33 10.35 -9.66
N PHE A 31 -0.79 9.62 -9.72
CA PHE A 31 -1.94 9.90 -8.84
C PHE A 31 -1.58 9.75 -7.36
N VAL A 32 -0.85 8.69 -6.99
CA VAL A 32 -0.37 8.48 -5.60
C VAL A 32 0.50 9.62 -5.10
N GLY A 33 1.28 10.26 -5.97
CA GLY A 33 2.12 11.42 -5.61
C GLY A 33 1.35 12.74 -5.61
N ILE A 34 0.46 12.96 -6.60
CA ILE A 34 -0.32 14.19 -6.74
C ILE A 34 -1.30 14.38 -5.57
N ILE A 35 -1.90 13.31 -5.07
CA ILE A 35 -2.90 13.41 -4.00
C ILE A 35 -2.34 13.96 -2.70
N PRO A 36 -1.25 13.43 -2.11
CA PRO A 36 -0.68 14.02 -0.91
C PRO A 36 -0.22 15.47 -1.12
N PHE A 37 0.28 15.78 -2.30
CA PHE A 37 0.64 17.15 -2.65
C PHE A 37 -0.58 18.07 -2.65
N ALA A 38 -1.64 17.70 -3.38
CA ALA A 38 -2.88 18.48 -3.44
C ALA A 38 -3.54 18.59 -2.07
N PHE A 39 -3.52 17.51 -1.28
CA PHE A 39 -4.04 17.48 0.09
C PHE A 39 -3.31 18.48 0.97
N ASN A 40 -2.00 18.42 1.03
CA ASN A 40 -1.20 19.32 1.85
C ASN A 40 -1.30 20.77 1.39
N PHE A 41 -1.29 21.02 0.08
CA PHE A 41 -1.42 22.35 -0.49
C PHE A 41 -2.79 23.00 -0.15
N LEU A 42 -3.88 22.26 -0.36
CA LEU A 42 -5.23 22.77 -0.09
C LEU A 42 -5.46 23.02 1.40
N ILE A 43 -4.99 22.12 2.28
CA ILE A 43 -5.12 22.31 3.73
C ILE A 43 -4.28 23.51 4.19
N ALA A 44 -3.02 23.61 3.74
CA ALA A 44 -2.17 24.74 4.12
C ALA A 44 -2.79 26.08 3.73
N ARG A 45 -3.42 26.14 2.55
CA ARG A 45 -4.05 27.35 2.02
C ARG A 45 -5.39 27.69 2.70
N THR A 46 -6.23 26.68 3.01
CA THR A 46 -7.59 26.89 3.55
C THR A 46 -7.58 26.97 5.07
N PHE A 47 -6.85 26.06 5.74
CA PHE A 47 -6.90 25.90 7.20
C PHE A 47 -5.62 26.32 7.91
N GLY A 48 -4.56 26.68 7.15
CA GLY A 48 -3.28 27.11 7.69
C GLY A 48 -2.34 25.97 8.09
N LYS A 49 -1.09 26.36 8.39
CA LYS A 49 0.04 25.44 8.68
C LYS A 49 -0.15 24.61 9.95
N GLU A 50 -0.81 25.14 10.97
CA GLU A 50 -1.07 24.45 12.22
C GLU A 50 -2.00 23.25 12.03
N THR A 51 -3.13 23.45 11.31
CA THR A 51 -4.05 22.36 10.97
C THR A 51 -3.36 21.31 10.09
N LEU A 52 -2.53 21.73 9.13
CA LEU A 52 -1.74 20.84 8.30
C LEU A 52 -0.80 19.97 9.16
N GLY A 53 -0.11 20.59 10.12
CA GLY A 53 0.79 19.88 11.03
C GLY A 53 0.04 18.86 11.90
N THR A 54 -1.06 19.26 12.51
CA THR A 54 -1.90 18.37 13.34
C THR A 54 -2.36 17.14 12.57
N ILE A 55 -2.88 17.34 11.34
CA ILE A 55 -3.35 16.25 10.50
C ILE A 55 -2.19 15.35 10.07
N ASN A 56 -1.07 15.90 9.65
CA ASN A 56 0.07 15.11 9.19
C ASN A 56 0.79 14.36 10.31
N VAL A 57 0.85 14.89 11.53
CA VAL A 57 1.31 14.16 12.72
C VAL A 57 0.41 12.95 12.98
N SER A 58 -0.91 13.16 12.98
CA SER A 58 -1.90 12.10 13.17
C SER A 58 -1.81 11.01 12.09
N ILE A 59 -1.70 11.41 10.82
CA ILE A 59 -1.53 10.48 9.69
C ILE A 59 -0.19 9.74 9.82
N SER A 60 0.90 10.40 10.19
CA SER A 60 2.22 9.77 10.35
C SER A 60 2.23 8.73 11.46
N PHE A 61 1.53 8.99 12.56
CA PHE A 61 1.31 7.99 13.60
C PHE A 61 0.61 6.74 13.06
N CYS A 62 -0.49 6.93 12.31
CA CYS A 62 -1.19 5.82 11.65
C CYS A 62 -0.29 5.07 10.66
N LEU A 63 0.48 5.82 9.84
CA LEU A 63 1.37 5.23 8.83
C LEU A 63 2.50 4.42 9.47
N MET A 64 3.07 4.91 10.56
CA MET A 64 4.11 4.19 11.31
C MET A 64 3.61 2.83 11.79
N ILE A 65 2.37 2.75 12.27
CA ILE A 65 1.77 1.49 12.70
C ILE A 65 1.47 0.59 11.51
N THR A 66 0.84 1.12 10.47
CA THR A 66 0.44 0.31 9.30
C THR A 66 1.60 -0.26 8.52
N ILE A 67 2.81 0.32 8.63
CA ILE A 67 4.01 -0.15 7.90
C ILE A 67 4.36 -1.60 8.28
N PHE A 68 4.16 -1.99 9.54
CA PHE A 68 4.41 -3.35 10.02
C PHE A 68 3.49 -4.36 9.30
N VAL A 69 2.20 -4.06 9.22
CA VAL A 69 1.21 -4.91 8.57
C VAL A 69 1.43 -4.96 7.07
N THR A 70 1.56 -3.80 6.44
CA THR A 70 1.54 -3.69 4.98
C THR A 70 2.82 -4.21 4.32
N ASN A 71 3.98 -4.07 4.97
CA ASN A 71 5.22 -4.59 4.40
C ASN A 71 5.40 -6.08 4.67
N PHE A 72 5.04 -6.57 5.84
CA PHE A 72 5.11 -7.99 6.11
C PHE A 72 4.22 -8.79 5.12
N PHE A 73 2.93 -8.47 5.06
CA PHE A 73 1.98 -9.23 4.23
C PHE A 73 1.97 -8.80 2.77
N GLY A 74 2.10 -7.52 2.50
CA GLY A 74 1.98 -7.00 1.14
C GLY A 74 3.17 -7.35 0.25
N THR A 75 4.40 -7.15 0.72
CA THR A 75 5.60 -7.44 -0.09
C THR A 75 5.78 -8.94 -0.30
N SER A 76 5.60 -9.75 0.76
CA SER A 76 5.58 -11.20 0.65
C SER A 76 4.47 -11.68 -0.28
N GLY A 77 3.28 -11.10 -0.15
CA GLY A 77 2.15 -11.39 -1.02
C GLY A 77 2.46 -11.15 -2.49
N THR A 78 3.02 -9.99 -2.84
CA THR A 78 3.41 -9.68 -4.22
C THR A 78 4.38 -10.72 -4.78
N LYS A 79 5.45 -11.01 -4.04
CA LYS A 79 6.48 -11.99 -4.45
C LYS A 79 5.88 -13.37 -4.66
N PHE A 80 5.30 -13.95 -3.62
CA PHE A 80 4.88 -15.37 -3.65
C PHE A 80 3.63 -15.60 -4.51
N LEU A 81 2.72 -14.65 -4.64
CA LEU A 81 1.62 -14.76 -5.60
C LEU A 81 2.13 -14.76 -7.05
N ALA A 82 3.11 -13.91 -7.37
CA ALA A 82 3.72 -13.90 -8.69
C ALA A 82 4.51 -15.17 -8.99
N GLU A 83 5.34 -15.64 -8.04
CA GLU A 83 6.14 -16.86 -8.12
C GLU A 83 5.28 -18.11 -8.33
N TYR A 84 4.26 -18.31 -7.47
CA TYR A 84 3.40 -19.50 -7.57
C TYR A 84 2.42 -19.43 -8.75
N ARG A 85 2.13 -18.24 -9.24
CA ARG A 85 1.45 -18.09 -10.53
C ARG A 85 2.36 -18.46 -11.70
N GLY A 86 3.63 -18.06 -11.69
CA GLY A 86 4.63 -18.42 -12.70
C GLY A 86 4.86 -19.92 -12.73
N SER A 87 5.07 -20.54 -11.58
CA SER A 87 5.25 -22.00 -11.43
C SER A 87 3.94 -22.80 -11.53
N LYS A 88 2.78 -22.15 -11.76
CA LYS A 88 1.44 -22.76 -11.92
C LYS A 88 0.97 -23.59 -10.71
N LYS A 89 1.46 -23.31 -9.50
CA LYS A 89 1.16 -24.07 -8.25
C LYS A 89 -0.09 -23.56 -7.55
N LEU A 90 -1.25 -24.15 -7.81
CA LEU A 90 -2.55 -23.70 -7.32
C LEU A 90 -2.64 -23.67 -5.78
N GLU A 91 -2.25 -24.74 -5.13
CA GLU A 91 -2.44 -24.84 -3.66
C GLU A 91 -1.50 -23.90 -2.90
N HIS A 92 -0.24 -23.76 -3.33
CA HIS A 92 0.67 -22.75 -2.77
C HIS A 92 0.12 -21.34 -2.93
N PHE A 93 -0.43 -21.03 -4.11
CA PHE A 93 -1.08 -19.75 -4.40
C PHE A 93 -2.25 -19.49 -3.45
N LYS A 94 -3.12 -20.49 -3.21
CA LYS A 94 -4.26 -20.37 -2.27
C LYS A 94 -3.81 -20.14 -0.82
N ILE A 95 -2.74 -20.83 -0.37
CA ILE A 95 -2.18 -20.63 0.98
C ILE A 95 -1.71 -19.18 1.13
N VAL A 96 -0.91 -18.70 0.18
CA VAL A 96 -0.42 -17.31 0.21
C VAL A 96 -1.57 -16.31 0.18
N LEU A 97 -2.58 -16.56 -0.64
CA LEU A 97 -3.76 -15.69 -0.71
C LEU A 97 -4.49 -15.60 0.64
N LYS A 98 -4.65 -16.74 1.35
CA LYS A 98 -5.22 -16.75 2.70
C LYS A 98 -4.36 -15.95 3.68
N LEU A 99 -3.03 -16.12 3.65
CA LEU A 99 -2.11 -15.37 4.51
C LEU A 99 -2.21 -13.86 4.27
N VAL A 100 -2.31 -13.44 3.01
CA VAL A 100 -2.38 -12.03 2.60
C VAL A 100 -3.70 -11.36 2.99
N PHE A 101 -4.80 -12.10 3.08
CA PHE A 101 -6.09 -11.52 3.49
C PHE A 101 -6.41 -11.70 4.97
N ILE A 102 -6.12 -12.86 5.55
CA ILE A 102 -6.44 -13.15 6.95
C ILE A 102 -5.37 -12.60 7.90
N GLY A 103 -4.10 -12.72 7.54
CA GLY A 103 -3.00 -12.28 8.38
C GLY A 103 -3.06 -10.79 8.77
N PRO A 104 -3.26 -9.87 7.82
CA PRO A 104 -3.44 -8.44 8.12
C PRO A 104 -4.63 -8.17 9.02
N LEU A 105 -5.74 -8.89 8.84
CA LEU A 105 -6.92 -8.74 9.70
C LEU A 105 -6.58 -9.06 11.15
N ILE A 106 -5.94 -10.21 11.38
CA ILE A 106 -5.53 -10.62 12.73
C ILE A 106 -4.54 -9.62 13.33
N LEU A 107 -3.47 -9.27 12.61
CA LEU A 107 -2.44 -8.39 13.14
C LEU A 107 -2.98 -6.98 13.40
N THR A 108 -3.79 -6.42 12.51
CA THR A 108 -4.42 -5.12 12.73
C THR A 108 -5.40 -5.15 13.91
N SER A 109 -6.13 -6.27 14.11
CA SER A 109 -7.01 -6.44 15.27
C SER A 109 -6.24 -6.47 16.58
N VAL A 110 -5.12 -7.20 16.64
CA VAL A 110 -4.24 -7.22 17.82
C VAL A 110 -3.71 -5.82 18.13
N ILE A 111 -3.23 -5.11 17.12
CA ILE A 111 -2.76 -3.73 17.27
C ILE A 111 -3.88 -2.81 17.76
N SER A 112 -5.08 -2.94 17.20
CA SER A 112 -6.25 -2.14 17.60
C SER A 112 -6.64 -2.39 19.06
N ILE A 113 -6.60 -3.64 19.53
CA ILE A 113 -6.85 -3.98 20.93
C ILE A 113 -5.80 -3.32 21.84
N ILE A 114 -4.52 -3.39 21.50
CA ILE A 114 -3.44 -2.74 22.25
C ILE A 114 -3.66 -1.22 22.33
N LEU A 115 -4.05 -0.59 21.22
CA LEU A 115 -4.33 0.85 21.17
C LEU A 115 -5.53 1.22 22.04
N ILE A 116 -6.61 0.43 22.03
CA ILE A 116 -7.79 0.66 22.85
C ILE A 116 -7.43 0.56 24.34
N MET A 117 -6.69 -0.48 24.74
CA MET A 117 -6.30 -0.71 26.14
C MET A 117 -5.36 0.36 26.68
N ASN A 118 -4.58 1.00 25.82
CA ASN A 118 -3.60 2.01 26.19
C ASN A 118 -3.95 3.41 25.65
N TRP A 119 -5.23 3.66 25.37
CA TRP A 119 -5.63 4.89 24.65
C TRP A 119 -5.27 6.17 25.40
N GLU A 120 -5.40 6.20 26.73
CA GLU A 120 -5.01 7.35 27.55
C GLU A 120 -3.53 7.70 27.40
N PHE A 121 -2.65 6.69 27.37
CA PHE A 121 -1.23 6.89 27.13
C PHE A 121 -0.98 7.50 25.76
N PHE A 122 -1.61 6.97 24.70
CA PHE A 122 -1.42 7.46 23.33
C PHE A 122 -2.03 8.84 23.14
N SER A 123 -3.26 9.09 23.62
CA SER A 123 -3.93 10.39 23.48
C SER A 123 -3.16 11.51 24.15
N ASN A 124 -2.65 11.27 25.38
CA ASN A 124 -1.90 12.27 26.12
C ASN A 124 -0.53 12.57 25.51
N ASN A 125 0.22 11.54 25.08
CA ASN A 125 1.55 11.73 24.52
C ASN A 125 1.56 12.27 23.09
N PHE A 126 0.52 11.99 22.30
CA PHE A 126 0.43 12.42 20.91
C PHE A 126 -0.59 13.55 20.67
N SER A 127 -1.13 14.14 21.75
CA SER A 127 -2.13 15.21 21.71
C SER A 127 -3.34 14.87 20.82
N LEU A 128 -3.79 13.61 20.87
CA LEU A 128 -4.90 13.12 20.06
C LEU A 128 -6.23 13.30 20.80
N SER A 129 -7.26 13.79 20.11
CA SER A 129 -8.61 13.87 20.68
C SER A 129 -9.16 12.48 21.01
N SER A 130 -9.94 12.36 22.10
CA SER A 130 -10.58 11.09 22.49
C SER A 130 -11.46 10.50 21.38
N ASN A 131 -12.11 11.33 20.58
CA ASN A 131 -12.91 10.91 19.42
C ASN A 131 -12.06 10.39 18.24
N PHE A 132 -10.75 10.61 18.27
CA PHE A 132 -9.85 10.20 17.21
C PHE A 132 -9.60 8.68 17.19
N LEU A 133 -9.80 7.98 18.30
CA LEU A 133 -9.57 6.53 18.39
C LEU A 133 -10.33 5.74 17.32
N PHE A 134 -11.62 6.03 17.14
CA PHE A 134 -12.45 5.32 16.14
C PHE A 134 -11.98 5.61 14.71
N VAL A 135 -11.62 6.85 14.44
CA VAL A 135 -11.07 7.27 13.14
C VAL A 135 -9.72 6.60 12.90
N LEU A 136 -8.86 6.53 13.92
CA LEU A 136 -7.56 5.87 13.87
C LEU A 136 -7.71 4.37 13.54
N ILE A 137 -8.56 3.65 14.26
CA ILE A 137 -8.80 2.22 14.01
C ILE A 137 -9.33 2.00 12.59
N SER A 138 -10.32 2.79 12.18
CA SER A 138 -10.84 2.73 10.80
C SER A 138 -9.76 2.97 9.75
N TYR A 139 -8.90 3.95 10.00
CA TYR A 139 -7.77 4.25 9.13
C TYR A 139 -6.78 3.08 9.05
N LEU A 140 -6.42 2.45 10.18
CA LEU A 140 -5.50 1.32 10.23
C LEU A 140 -5.99 0.16 9.35
N TYR A 141 -7.28 -0.21 9.45
CA TYR A 141 -7.85 -1.27 8.62
C TYR A 141 -7.90 -0.88 7.15
N LEU A 142 -8.50 0.25 6.83
CA LEU A 142 -8.70 0.67 5.45
C LEU A 142 -7.37 0.92 4.73
N ARG A 143 -6.43 1.56 5.39
CA ARG A 143 -5.08 1.78 4.87
C ARG A 143 -4.32 0.48 4.63
N SER A 144 -4.39 -0.46 5.59
CA SER A 144 -3.74 -1.77 5.45
C SER A 144 -4.28 -2.51 4.23
N TYR A 145 -5.60 -2.61 4.10
CA TYR A 145 -6.20 -3.30 2.95
C TYR A 145 -6.03 -2.56 1.63
N TYR A 146 -6.03 -1.23 1.63
CA TYR A 146 -5.68 -0.44 0.45
C TYR A 146 -4.29 -0.82 -0.09
N ILE A 147 -3.25 -0.84 0.77
CA ILE A 147 -1.89 -1.21 0.35
C ILE A 147 -1.81 -2.69 -0.05
N ILE A 148 -2.45 -3.58 0.69
CA ILE A 148 -2.44 -5.02 0.40
C ILE A 148 -3.09 -5.32 -0.95
N PHE A 149 -4.26 -4.76 -1.25
CA PHE A 149 -4.88 -4.95 -2.55
C PHE A 149 -4.03 -4.40 -3.70
N ARG A 150 -3.37 -3.26 -3.52
CA ARG A 150 -2.37 -2.76 -4.48
C ARG A 150 -1.32 -3.83 -4.77
N ARG A 151 -0.75 -4.41 -3.72
CA ARG A 151 0.29 -5.45 -3.82
C ARG A 151 -0.23 -6.75 -4.44
N VAL A 152 -1.44 -7.18 -4.07
CA VAL A 152 -2.09 -8.36 -4.66
C VAL A 152 -2.32 -8.17 -6.15
N LEU A 153 -2.88 -7.04 -6.57
CA LEU A 153 -3.14 -6.77 -7.98
C LEU A 153 -1.86 -6.81 -8.84
N TYR A 154 -0.73 -6.35 -8.28
CA TYR A 154 0.58 -6.55 -8.92
C TYR A 154 1.00 -8.02 -8.97
N GLY A 155 0.94 -8.74 -7.85
CA GLY A 155 1.31 -10.15 -7.75
C GLY A 155 0.52 -11.06 -8.72
N VAL A 156 -0.73 -10.71 -9.01
CA VAL A 156 -1.58 -11.45 -9.95
C VAL A 156 -1.63 -10.85 -11.36
N ASP A 157 -0.76 -9.87 -11.67
CA ASP A 157 -0.65 -9.24 -13.00
C ASP A 157 -1.91 -8.49 -13.46
N LEU A 158 -2.57 -7.83 -12.53
CA LEU A 158 -3.71 -6.96 -12.80
C LEU A 158 -3.33 -5.47 -12.71
N VAL A 159 -2.16 -5.10 -13.25
CA VAL A 159 -1.57 -3.76 -13.14
C VAL A 159 -2.49 -2.68 -13.73
N ARG A 160 -3.12 -2.94 -14.89
CA ARG A 160 -4.08 -2.01 -15.47
C ARG A 160 -5.30 -1.78 -14.56
N THR A 161 -5.80 -2.85 -13.94
CA THR A 161 -6.93 -2.75 -12.99
C THR A 161 -6.55 -1.91 -11.78
N TYR A 162 -5.33 -2.13 -11.25
CA TYR A 162 -4.78 -1.30 -10.19
C TYR A 162 -4.73 0.18 -10.61
N ALA A 163 -4.17 0.50 -11.78
CA ALA A 163 -4.03 1.87 -12.23
C ALA A 163 -5.38 2.61 -12.35
N VAL A 164 -6.40 1.93 -12.89
CA VAL A 164 -7.75 2.49 -13.01
C VAL A 164 -8.38 2.70 -11.63
N ASN A 165 -8.30 1.71 -10.75
CA ASN A 165 -8.87 1.82 -9.39
C ASN A 165 -8.18 2.92 -8.58
N GLU A 166 -6.86 3.08 -8.76
CA GLU A 166 -6.09 4.15 -8.12
C GLU A 166 -6.54 5.53 -8.61
N ALA A 167 -6.65 5.70 -9.93
CA ALA A 167 -7.10 6.97 -10.51
C ALA A 167 -8.51 7.34 -10.05
N LEU A 168 -9.44 6.39 -10.02
CA LEU A 168 -10.82 6.63 -9.56
C LEU A 168 -10.87 6.99 -8.06
N SER A 169 -10.11 6.28 -7.23
CA SER A 169 -10.06 6.59 -5.79
C SER A 169 -9.38 7.93 -5.51
N ALA A 170 -8.40 8.30 -6.35
CA ALA A 170 -7.75 9.60 -6.35
C ALA A 170 -8.73 10.76 -6.60
N ILE A 171 -9.55 10.60 -7.63
CA ILE A 171 -10.58 11.59 -7.99
C ILE A 171 -11.57 11.75 -6.83
N ILE A 172 -12.04 10.64 -6.25
CA ILE A 172 -12.96 10.68 -5.10
C ILE A 172 -12.34 11.40 -3.91
N MET A 173 -11.07 11.14 -3.62
CA MET A 173 -10.37 11.84 -2.55
C MET A 173 -10.31 13.36 -2.81
N LEU A 174 -9.98 13.79 -4.02
CA LEU A 174 -9.93 15.20 -4.38
C LEU A 174 -11.30 15.86 -4.27
N VAL A 175 -12.36 15.20 -4.72
CA VAL A 175 -13.75 15.70 -4.60
C VAL A 175 -14.13 15.83 -3.12
N ALA A 176 -13.86 14.82 -2.30
CA ALA A 176 -14.13 14.87 -0.86
C ALA A 176 -13.34 16.00 -0.18
N LEU A 177 -12.07 16.17 -0.54
CA LEU A 177 -11.22 17.23 0.00
C LEU A 177 -11.74 18.63 -0.39
N LEU A 178 -12.09 18.83 -1.66
CA LEU A 178 -12.68 20.10 -2.11
C LEU A 178 -13.97 20.42 -1.35
N PHE A 179 -14.83 19.43 -1.14
CA PHE A 179 -16.04 19.58 -0.36
C PHE A 179 -15.75 20.02 1.09
N VAL A 180 -14.76 19.39 1.75
CA VAL A 180 -14.33 19.75 3.11
C VAL A 180 -13.74 21.16 3.13
N CYS A 181 -12.92 21.54 2.14
CA CYS A 181 -12.39 22.91 2.05
C CYS A 181 -13.48 23.96 1.82
N LEU A 182 -14.49 23.69 0.99
CA LEU A 182 -15.59 24.60 0.73
C LEU A 182 -16.54 24.76 1.93
N THR A 183 -16.68 23.72 2.75
CA THR A 183 -17.52 23.73 3.95
C THR A 183 -16.76 24.15 5.21
N GLU A 184 -15.45 24.34 5.13
CA GLU A 184 -14.53 24.69 6.22
C GLU A 184 -14.56 23.74 7.43
N LYS A 185 -15.04 22.50 7.23
CA LYS A 185 -15.17 21.47 8.26
C LYS A 185 -13.90 20.65 8.43
N LYS A 186 -12.87 21.21 9.07
CA LYS A 186 -11.55 20.59 9.26
C LYS A 186 -11.57 19.20 9.92
N GLU A 187 -12.58 18.89 10.73
CA GLU A 187 -12.77 17.60 11.39
C GLU A 187 -12.93 16.42 10.41
N PHE A 188 -13.37 16.70 9.18
CA PHE A 188 -13.55 15.67 8.14
C PHE A 188 -12.32 15.42 7.26
N LEU A 189 -11.19 16.12 7.47
CA LEU A 189 -10.00 15.99 6.63
C LEU A 189 -9.47 14.56 6.55
N ILE A 190 -9.40 13.83 7.68
CA ILE A 190 -8.95 12.44 7.69
C ILE A 190 -9.99 11.52 7.03
N HIS A 191 -11.26 11.85 7.11
CA HIS A 191 -12.33 11.08 6.49
C HIS A 191 -12.22 11.05 4.95
N CYS A 192 -11.60 12.06 4.32
CA CYS A 192 -11.31 12.03 2.89
C CYS A 192 -10.45 10.83 2.50
N TYR A 193 -9.45 10.49 3.32
CA TYR A 193 -8.64 9.28 3.13
C TYR A 193 -9.47 8.01 3.34
N LEU A 194 -10.32 7.97 4.38
CA LEU A 194 -11.15 6.79 4.66
C LEU A 194 -12.09 6.49 3.50
N ILE A 195 -12.75 7.52 2.94
CA ILE A 195 -13.63 7.40 1.78
C ILE A 195 -12.86 6.86 0.57
N SER A 196 -11.69 7.44 0.27
CA SER A 196 -10.86 7.03 -0.85
C SER A 196 -10.38 5.57 -0.73
N TYR A 197 -9.90 5.18 0.46
CA TYR A 197 -9.42 3.82 0.70
C TYR A 197 -10.55 2.79 0.65
N THR A 198 -11.73 3.13 1.19
CA THR A 198 -12.92 2.29 1.10
C THR A 198 -13.32 2.06 -0.35
N PHE A 199 -13.35 3.12 -1.14
CA PHE A 199 -13.71 3.01 -2.56
C PHE A 199 -12.69 2.18 -3.34
N PHE A 200 -11.40 2.43 -3.15
CA PHE A 200 -10.35 1.61 -3.75
C PHE A 200 -10.47 0.13 -3.37
N PHE A 201 -10.71 -0.15 -2.06
CA PHE A 201 -10.89 -1.50 -1.56
C PHE A 201 -12.06 -2.20 -2.25
N LEU A 202 -13.22 -1.56 -2.31
CA LEU A 202 -14.42 -2.13 -2.93
C LEU A 202 -14.21 -2.41 -4.42
N LEU A 203 -13.67 -1.45 -5.18
CA LEU A 203 -13.36 -1.64 -6.60
C LEU A 203 -12.37 -2.78 -6.82
N SER A 204 -11.32 -2.83 -6.00
CA SER A 204 -10.27 -3.84 -6.12
C SER A 204 -10.77 -5.22 -5.74
N PHE A 205 -11.60 -5.34 -4.70
CA PHE A 205 -12.25 -6.59 -4.30
C PHE A 205 -13.17 -7.12 -5.39
N ILE A 206 -14.05 -6.27 -5.94
CA ILE A 206 -14.97 -6.66 -7.03
C ILE A 206 -14.17 -7.08 -8.28
N SER A 207 -13.16 -6.31 -8.65
CA SER A 207 -12.34 -6.59 -9.84
C SER A 207 -11.54 -7.87 -9.69
N PHE A 208 -10.97 -8.12 -8.52
CA PHE A 208 -10.24 -9.33 -8.18
C PHE A 208 -11.17 -10.55 -8.19
N SER A 209 -12.33 -10.46 -7.53
CA SER A 209 -13.31 -11.55 -7.45
C SER A 209 -13.81 -11.98 -8.84
N LYS A 210 -14.10 -11.02 -9.72
CA LYS A 210 -14.51 -11.30 -11.11
C LYS A 210 -13.42 -12.04 -11.90
N LYS A 211 -12.16 -11.73 -11.66
CA LYS A 211 -11.01 -12.32 -12.39
C LYS A 211 -10.43 -13.55 -11.70
N PHE A 212 -10.82 -13.84 -10.47
CA PHE A 212 -10.26 -14.92 -9.66
C PHE A 212 -10.34 -16.29 -10.34
N LYS A 213 -11.50 -16.65 -10.90
CA LYS A 213 -11.68 -17.90 -11.63
C LYS A 213 -10.75 -18.01 -12.84
N SER A 214 -10.57 -16.94 -13.59
CA SER A 214 -9.65 -16.89 -14.73
C SER A 214 -8.17 -16.98 -14.34
N ILE A 215 -7.81 -16.47 -13.15
CA ILE A 215 -6.45 -16.58 -12.63
C ILE A 215 -6.18 -18.01 -12.19
N THR A 216 -7.08 -18.60 -11.43
CA THR A 216 -6.92 -19.95 -10.85
C THR A 216 -7.07 -21.07 -11.87
N SER A 217 -7.86 -20.90 -12.93
CA SER A 217 -8.02 -21.92 -13.99
C SER A 217 -6.73 -22.22 -14.77
N LYS A 218 -5.74 -21.32 -14.72
CA LYS A 218 -4.43 -21.48 -15.36
C LYS A 218 -3.42 -22.21 -14.45
N LEU A 219 -3.79 -22.49 -13.20
CA LEU A 219 -2.94 -23.12 -12.21
C LEU A 219 -3.31 -24.60 -12.10
N VAL A 220 -2.30 -25.42 -11.83
CA VAL A 220 -2.45 -26.86 -11.71
C VAL A 220 -2.48 -27.25 -10.23
N SER A 221 -3.39 -28.10 -9.84
CA SER A 221 -3.35 -28.72 -8.51
C SER A 221 -2.19 -29.69 -8.47
N SER A 222 -1.21 -29.43 -7.62
CA SER A 222 -0.04 -30.28 -7.44
C SER A 222 -0.22 -31.21 -6.23
N GLU A 223 0.58 -32.28 -6.19
CA GLU A 223 0.60 -33.29 -5.12
C GLU A 223 0.88 -32.69 -3.72
N LYS A 224 0.86 -33.58 -2.70
CA LYS A 224 1.01 -33.28 -1.27
C LYS A 224 1.94 -32.08 -0.97
N ILE A 225 1.35 -31.01 -0.41
CA ILE A 225 2.04 -29.77 -0.11
C ILE A 225 2.43 -29.75 1.36
N ASN A 226 3.65 -29.35 1.64
CA ASN A 226 4.05 -28.96 2.98
C ASN A 226 3.68 -27.48 3.21
N SER A 227 2.44 -27.24 3.65
CA SER A 227 1.93 -25.89 3.94
C SER A 227 2.83 -25.12 4.90
N MET A 228 3.48 -25.81 5.85
CA MET A 228 4.37 -25.18 6.83
C MET A 228 5.62 -24.55 6.17
N LYS A 229 6.19 -25.21 5.16
CA LYS A 229 7.32 -24.62 4.40
C LYS A 229 6.91 -23.34 3.67
N VAL A 230 5.70 -23.31 3.09
CA VAL A 230 5.18 -22.11 2.41
C VAL A 230 5.00 -20.97 3.40
N ILE A 231 4.38 -21.24 4.55
CA ILE A 231 4.17 -20.26 5.62
C ILE A 231 5.51 -19.74 6.15
N GLN A 232 6.46 -20.61 6.40
CA GLN A 232 7.78 -20.24 6.90
C GLN A 232 8.56 -19.37 5.89
N SER A 233 8.56 -19.74 4.61
CA SER A 233 9.19 -18.95 3.56
C SER A 233 8.55 -17.57 3.43
N PHE A 234 7.20 -17.51 3.48
CA PHE A 234 6.44 -16.27 3.46
C PHE A 234 6.79 -15.39 4.66
N ALA A 235 6.82 -15.95 5.87
CA ALA A 235 7.11 -15.22 7.10
C ALA A 235 8.55 -14.71 7.14
N ASN A 236 9.53 -15.53 6.79
CA ASN A 236 10.94 -15.13 6.75
C ASN A 236 11.17 -13.97 5.78
N TYR A 237 10.63 -14.06 4.57
CA TYR A 237 10.73 -12.97 3.60
C TYR A 237 10.01 -11.71 4.08
N GLY A 238 8.83 -11.86 4.67
CA GLY A 238 8.04 -10.77 5.23
C GLY A 238 8.76 -10.04 6.35
N LEU A 239 9.40 -10.75 7.27
CA LEU A 239 10.18 -10.17 8.35
C LEU A 239 11.36 -9.36 7.83
N VAL A 240 12.16 -9.92 6.92
CA VAL A 240 13.31 -9.21 6.33
C VAL A 240 12.87 -7.97 5.58
N SER A 241 11.83 -8.08 4.76
CA SER A 241 11.27 -6.94 4.01
C SER A 241 10.70 -5.87 4.92
N MET A 242 10.02 -6.27 6.00
CA MET A 242 9.46 -5.36 6.99
C MET A 242 10.57 -4.58 7.70
N ILE A 243 11.61 -5.26 8.21
CA ILE A 243 12.73 -4.60 8.90
C ILE A 243 13.43 -3.59 7.98
N GLY A 244 13.72 -3.97 6.72
CA GLY A 244 14.34 -3.09 5.74
C GLY A 244 13.50 -1.84 5.45
N THR A 245 12.18 -2.01 5.33
CA THR A 245 11.28 -0.89 5.05
C THR A 245 11.08 -0.01 6.29
N VAL A 246 10.94 -0.60 7.48
CA VAL A 246 10.87 0.14 8.74
C VAL A 246 12.12 0.99 8.91
N ALA A 247 13.31 0.43 8.72
CA ALA A 247 14.56 1.18 8.83
C ALA A 247 14.65 2.36 7.85
N SER A 248 14.15 2.21 6.62
CA SER A 248 14.27 3.25 5.57
C SER A 248 13.18 4.31 5.64
N THR A 249 11.95 3.97 6.05
CA THR A 249 10.80 4.89 5.96
C THR A 249 10.34 5.44 7.31
N SER A 250 10.63 4.76 8.42
CA SER A 250 10.23 5.22 9.75
C SER A 250 10.85 6.57 10.11
N THR A 251 12.06 6.86 9.62
CA THR A 251 12.74 8.13 9.91
C THR A 251 11.86 9.34 9.57
N SER A 252 11.21 9.34 8.40
CA SER A 252 10.36 10.48 8.00
C SER A 252 9.12 10.62 8.88
N TYR A 253 8.48 9.51 9.27
CA TYR A 253 7.28 9.55 10.12
C TYR A 253 7.62 9.90 11.56
N ILE A 254 8.68 9.30 12.12
CA ILE A 254 9.15 9.57 13.47
C ILE A 254 9.58 11.03 13.61
N SER A 255 10.33 11.58 12.64
CA SER A 255 10.76 12.98 12.65
C SER A 255 9.56 13.92 12.72
N LEU A 256 8.51 13.66 11.92
CA LEU A 256 7.32 14.52 11.92
C LEU A 256 6.56 14.44 13.26
N ILE A 257 6.46 13.25 13.85
CA ILE A 257 5.84 13.05 15.17
C ILE A 257 6.64 13.78 16.26
N ILE A 258 7.97 13.62 16.28
CA ILE A 258 8.86 14.29 17.25
C ILE A 258 8.73 15.81 17.15
N ILE A 259 8.73 16.37 15.92
CA ILE A 259 8.53 17.80 15.72
C ILE A 259 7.18 18.25 16.28
N GLY A 260 6.11 17.49 15.99
CA GLY A 260 4.76 17.84 16.47
C GLY A 260 4.61 17.80 17.99
N ILE A 261 5.33 16.89 18.69
CA ILE A 261 5.27 16.74 20.14
C ILE A 261 6.18 17.75 20.85
N HIS A 262 7.42 17.92 20.39
CA HIS A 262 8.45 18.67 21.11
C HIS A 262 8.61 20.13 20.68
N LEU A 263 8.18 20.49 19.46
CA LEU A 263 8.22 21.87 18.98
C LEU A 263 6.80 22.42 18.90
N SER A 264 6.20 22.37 17.69
CA SER A 264 4.82 22.80 17.50
C SER A 264 4.16 22.09 16.29
N HIS A 265 2.82 22.07 16.26
CA HIS A 265 2.10 21.62 15.07
C HIS A 265 2.36 22.53 13.86
N SER A 266 2.65 23.81 14.08
CA SER A 266 3.05 24.75 13.02
C SER A 266 4.37 24.33 12.37
N ASP A 267 5.38 23.97 13.16
CA ASP A 267 6.68 23.48 12.65
C ASP A 267 6.53 22.13 11.94
N ALA A 268 5.70 21.24 12.48
CA ALA A 268 5.35 20.00 11.80
C ALA A 268 4.66 20.25 10.46
N GLY A 269 3.82 21.28 10.34
CA GLY A 269 3.19 21.70 9.10
C GLY A 269 4.21 22.18 8.05
N ILE A 270 5.18 22.98 8.44
CA ILE A 270 6.27 23.41 7.57
C ILE A 270 7.11 22.21 7.12
N TYR A 271 7.52 21.36 8.05
CA TYR A 271 8.32 20.17 7.75
C TYR A 271 7.59 19.21 6.81
N SER A 272 6.31 18.97 7.02
CA SER A 272 5.51 18.09 6.16
C SER A 272 5.34 18.65 4.74
N SER A 273 5.29 19.97 4.58
CA SER A 273 5.26 20.63 3.27
C SER A 273 6.56 20.37 2.49
N VAL A 274 7.70 20.46 3.15
CA VAL A 274 9.02 20.15 2.56
C VAL A 274 9.10 18.67 2.20
N LEU A 275 8.72 17.77 3.10
CA LEU A 275 8.67 16.32 2.83
C LEU A 275 7.79 15.99 1.63
N THR A 276 6.68 16.68 1.46
CA THR A 276 5.78 16.46 0.32
C THR A 276 6.47 16.77 -1.00
N ILE A 277 7.24 17.84 -1.08
CA ILE A 277 8.04 18.19 -2.27
C ILE A 277 9.13 17.14 -2.51
N VAL A 278 9.89 16.77 -1.47
CA VAL A 278 10.95 15.75 -1.56
C VAL A 278 10.39 14.39 -2.00
N SER A 279 9.16 14.05 -1.61
CA SER A 279 8.53 12.79 -1.97
C SER A 279 8.36 12.57 -3.48
N ILE A 280 8.37 13.65 -4.29
CA ILE A 280 8.35 13.57 -5.76
C ILE A 280 9.62 12.88 -6.27
N LEU A 281 10.76 13.12 -5.65
CA LEU A 281 12.04 12.50 -6.04
C LEU A 281 12.04 10.99 -5.79
N MET A 282 11.24 10.52 -4.83
CA MET A 282 11.10 9.10 -4.51
C MET A 282 10.19 8.32 -5.48
N PHE A 283 9.63 8.99 -6.48
CA PHE A 283 8.78 8.37 -7.50
C PHE A 283 9.53 7.28 -8.28
N PHE A 284 10.73 7.58 -8.77
CA PHE A 284 11.50 6.65 -9.61
C PHE A 284 11.86 5.33 -8.90
N PRO A 285 12.47 5.33 -7.70
CA PRO A 285 12.74 4.08 -6.98
C PRO A 285 11.48 3.23 -6.72
N LYS A 286 10.36 3.87 -6.40
CA LYS A 286 9.08 3.18 -6.17
C LYS A 286 8.56 2.52 -7.45
N LEU A 287 8.67 3.19 -8.59
CA LEU A 287 8.27 2.64 -9.89
C LEU A 287 9.05 1.37 -10.21
N PHE A 288 10.37 1.41 -10.08
CA PHE A 288 11.22 0.25 -10.31
C PHE A 288 10.82 -0.92 -9.41
N THR A 289 10.75 -0.73 -8.11
CA THR A 289 10.41 -1.79 -7.17
C THR A 289 9.03 -2.39 -7.46
N GLN A 290 8.04 -1.59 -7.80
CA GLN A 290 6.67 -2.07 -8.03
C GLN A 290 6.51 -2.84 -9.35
N VAL A 291 7.29 -2.52 -10.38
CA VAL A 291 7.22 -3.20 -11.66
C VAL A 291 8.10 -4.45 -11.67
N PHE A 292 9.34 -4.30 -11.24
CA PHE A 292 10.33 -5.38 -11.39
C PHE A 292 10.17 -6.51 -10.37
N LEU A 293 9.77 -6.22 -9.13
CA LEU A 293 9.62 -7.26 -8.11
C LEU A 293 8.65 -8.40 -8.53
N PRO A 294 7.41 -8.12 -8.96
CA PRO A 294 6.50 -9.20 -9.37
C PRO A 294 6.94 -9.90 -10.66
N GLU A 295 7.56 -9.17 -11.59
CA GLU A 295 7.98 -9.76 -12.86
C GLU A 295 9.19 -10.70 -12.67
N PHE A 296 10.21 -10.29 -11.91
CA PHE A 296 11.32 -11.18 -11.56
C PHE A 296 10.87 -12.38 -10.72
N SER A 297 9.97 -12.19 -9.76
CA SER A 297 9.42 -13.29 -8.98
C SER A 297 8.65 -14.30 -9.85
N LYS A 298 7.97 -13.81 -10.87
CA LYS A 298 7.29 -14.68 -11.84
C LYS A 298 8.27 -15.45 -12.70
N LEU A 299 9.29 -14.78 -13.26
CA LEU A 299 10.34 -15.41 -14.08
C LEU A 299 11.11 -16.47 -13.29
N PHE A 300 11.43 -16.18 -12.04
CA PHE A 300 12.01 -17.16 -11.12
C PHE A 300 11.09 -18.38 -10.94
N GLY A 301 9.78 -18.17 -10.78
CA GLY A 301 8.80 -19.26 -10.69
C GLY A 301 8.65 -20.08 -11.98
N GLU A 302 8.91 -19.46 -13.14
CA GLU A 302 8.91 -20.13 -14.46
C GLU A 302 10.22 -20.91 -14.74
N GLY A 303 11.22 -20.81 -13.88
CA GLY A 303 12.53 -21.44 -14.02
C GLY A 303 13.48 -20.73 -15.02
N ASN A 304 13.15 -19.53 -15.43
CA ASN A 304 14.02 -18.67 -16.23
C ASN A 304 14.93 -17.86 -15.28
N ASN A 305 16.12 -18.37 -15.00
CA ASN A 305 17.15 -17.72 -14.19
C ASN A 305 17.99 -16.74 -15.00
#